data_7734cfc786e387359f38d2006554f65c
#
_entry.id   7734cfc786e387359f38d2006554f65c
#
_cell.length_a   1.000
_cell.length_b   1.000
_cell.length_c   1.000
_cell.angle_alpha   90.00
_cell.angle_beta   90.00
_cell.angle_gamma   90.00
#
_symmetry.space_group_name_H-M   'P 1'
#
loop_
_entity.id
_entity.type
_entity.pdbx_description
1 polymer ?
#
loop_
_entity_poly.entity_id
_entity_poly.type
_entity_poly.pdbx_seq_one_letter_code
_entity_poly.pdbx_strand_id
1 'polypeptide(L)'
;MNPLDFAQEGIRIELENGEPVYKGVVFNEMKGAMSSPSDQLYHQLAHHLFPKTTYHYNSGGDPKDIPDLTYQELVDFYKSHYHPSNAIFMTFGNQSAYELQEQFETLALSKFEKGQTIHSIHEQRLAAPIAVTETYAVDAEDLKDKTY
;
A
#
# COMPACT_ATOMS: atom_id res chain seq x y z
N MET A 1 9.52 -14.67 4.76
CA MET A 1 8.97 -13.67 5.68
C MET A 1 8.87 -14.26 7.07
N ASN A 2 9.21 -13.48 8.08
CA ASN A 2 9.15 -13.89 9.48
C ASN A 2 7.91 -13.24 10.14
N PRO A 3 7.12 -13.97 10.95
CA PRO A 3 5.99 -13.35 11.71
C PRO A 3 6.40 -12.19 12.61
N LEU A 4 7.64 -12.21 13.13
CA LEU A 4 8.15 -11.09 13.94
C LEU A 4 8.37 -9.81 13.13
N ASP A 5 8.75 -9.93 11.85
CA ASP A 5 8.89 -8.78 10.96
C ASP A 5 7.51 -8.15 10.69
N PHE A 6 6.48 -8.99 10.51
CA PHE A 6 5.10 -8.51 10.38
C PHE A 6 4.63 -7.76 11.64
N ALA A 7 4.93 -8.30 12.82
CA ALA A 7 4.56 -7.67 14.08
C ALA A 7 5.34 -6.36 14.31
N GLN A 8 6.62 -6.30 13.91
CA GLN A 8 7.44 -5.10 14.05
C GLN A 8 7.02 -3.99 13.07
N GLU A 9 6.91 -4.35 11.78
CA GLU A 9 6.70 -3.38 10.71
C GLU A 9 5.21 -3.10 10.45
N GLY A 10 4.36 -4.12 10.51
CA GLY A 10 2.92 -3.99 10.22
C GLY A 10 2.13 -3.50 11.43
N ILE A 11 1.73 -4.44 12.27
CA ILE A 11 0.85 -4.19 13.42
C ILE A 11 1.06 -5.19 14.54
N ARG A 12 1.01 -4.72 15.77
CA ARG A 12 0.99 -5.51 17.01
C ARG A 12 0.25 -4.77 18.12
N ILE A 13 -0.10 -5.46 19.18
CA ILE A 13 -0.63 -4.86 20.41
C ILE A 13 0.48 -4.80 21.45
N GLU A 14 0.66 -3.65 22.07
CA GLU A 14 1.52 -3.44 23.23
C GLU A 14 0.71 -2.92 24.43
N LEU A 15 1.24 -3.07 25.62
CA LEU A 15 0.65 -2.45 26.82
C LEU A 15 1.40 -1.16 27.14
N GLU A 16 0.70 -0.04 27.13
CA GLU A 16 1.20 1.25 27.63
C GLU A 16 0.39 1.66 28.86
N ASN A 17 1.08 1.82 29.98
CA ASN A 17 0.44 2.13 31.27
C ASN A 17 -0.69 1.15 31.67
N GLY A 18 -0.59 -0.11 31.22
CA GLY A 18 -1.59 -1.14 31.46
C GLY A 18 -2.74 -1.21 30.45
N GLU A 19 -2.79 -0.30 29.49
CA GLU A 19 -3.80 -0.26 28.45
C GLU A 19 -3.25 -0.82 27.13
N PRO A 20 -4.05 -1.59 26.35
CA PRO A 20 -3.63 -2.10 25.05
C PRO A 20 -3.62 -0.99 24.02
N VAL A 21 -2.52 -0.89 23.27
CA VAL A 21 -2.34 0.06 22.18
C VAL A 21 -1.82 -0.64 20.93
N TYR A 22 -2.26 -0.17 19.78
CA TYR A 22 -1.71 -0.63 18.49
C TYR A 22 -0.37 0.04 18.20
N LYS A 23 0.61 -0.76 17.78
CA LYS A 23 1.95 -0.34 17.36
C LYS A 23 2.33 -1.05 16.05
N GLY A 24 3.14 -0.39 15.29
CA GLY A 24 3.70 -0.89 14.03
C GLY A 24 4.28 0.28 13.24
N VAL A 25 5.34 0.06 12.48
CA VAL A 25 5.96 1.14 11.70
C VAL A 25 4.97 1.65 10.65
N VAL A 26 4.45 0.77 9.81
CA VAL A 26 3.49 1.12 8.73
C VAL A 26 2.20 1.68 9.33
N PHE A 27 1.66 1.06 10.39
CA PHE A 27 0.47 1.58 11.07
C PHE A 27 0.64 3.02 11.54
N ASN A 28 1.77 3.33 12.20
CA ASN A 28 2.03 4.67 12.71
C ASN A 28 2.28 5.69 11.59
N GLU A 29 3.00 5.29 10.54
CA GLU A 29 3.23 6.14 9.35
C GLU A 29 1.91 6.49 8.68
N MET A 30 1.05 5.51 8.45
CA MET A 30 -0.24 5.74 7.80
C MET A 30 -1.20 6.54 8.68
N LYS A 31 -1.19 6.32 9.99
CA LYS A 31 -1.94 7.14 10.95
C LYS A 31 -1.47 8.60 10.91
N GLY A 32 -0.15 8.83 10.82
CA GLY A 32 0.43 10.16 10.68
C GLY A 32 0.06 10.83 9.34
N ALA A 33 0.23 10.12 8.23
CA ALA A 33 -0.12 10.62 6.90
C ALA A 33 -1.60 11.00 6.80
N MET A 34 -2.50 10.14 7.29
CA MET A 34 -3.95 10.37 7.25
C MET A 34 -4.45 11.40 8.26
N SER A 35 -3.56 11.99 9.08
CA SER A 35 -3.91 13.16 9.91
C SER A 35 -3.85 14.49 9.15
N SER A 36 -3.20 14.52 7.97
CA SER A 36 -3.10 15.71 7.12
C SER A 36 -4.39 15.90 6.29
N PRO A 37 -5.03 17.07 6.33
CA PRO A 37 -6.21 17.36 5.51
C PRO A 37 -5.94 17.25 4.01
N SER A 38 -4.75 17.66 3.56
CA SER A 38 -4.34 17.57 2.15
C SER A 38 -4.18 16.14 1.69
N ASP A 39 -3.60 15.26 2.53
CA ASP A 39 -3.45 13.84 2.20
C ASP A 39 -4.80 13.14 2.20
N GLN A 40 -5.69 13.47 3.15
CA GLN A 40 -7.07 12.98 3.13
C GLN A 40 -7.80 13.38 1.86
N LEU A 41 -7.69 14.65 1.45
CA LEU A 41 -8.28 15.13 0.19
C LEU A 41 -7.77 14.33 -1.01
N TYR A 42 -6.45 14.14 -1.09
CA TYR A 42 -5.84 13.37 -2.18
C TYR A 42 -6.35 11.92 -2.22
N HIS A 43 -6.44 11.25 -1.08
CA HIS A 43 -6.95 9.89 -1.00
C HIS A 43 -8.42 9.80 -1.37
N GLN A 44 -9.25 10.73 -0.92
CA GLN A 44 -10.66 10.79 -1.29
C GLN A 44 -10.85 11.06 -2.79
N LEU A 45 -10.03 11.93 -3.38
CA LEU A 45 -10.04 12.13 -4.83
C LEU A 45 -9.70 10.82 -5.57
N ALA A 46 -8.65 10.13 -5.17
CA ALA A 46 -8.26 8.85 -5.78
C ALA A 46 -9.36 7.80 -5.64
N HIS A 47 -9.94 7.67 -4.45
CA HIS A 47 -11.05 6.76 -4.16
C HIS A 47 -12.25 6.96 -5.10
N HIS A 48 -12.63 8.20 -5.35
CA HIS A 48 -13.78 8.50 -6.20
C HIS A 48 -13.45 8.50 -7.70
N LEU A 49 -12.22 8.86 -8.08
CA LEU A 49 -11.80 8.88 -9.48
C LEU A 49 -11.46 7.49 -10.02
N PHE A 50 -11.06 6.57 -9.16
CA PHE A 50 -10.60 5.24 -9.54
C PHE A 50 -11.36 4.10 -8.86
N PRO A 51 -12.70 4.01 -9.06
CA PRO A 51 -13.54 3.06 -8.31
C PRO A 51 -13.25 1.58 -8.59
N LYS A 52 -12.52 1.25 -9.65
CA LYS A 52 -12.27 -0.14 -10.07
C LYS A 52 -10.81 -0.58 -10.02
N THR A 53 -9.88 0.34 -10.05
CA THR A 53 -8.45 0.00 -10.07
C THR A 53 -7.85 0.06 -8.67
N THR A 54 -6.63 -0.43 -8.52
CA THR A 54 -5.89 -0.38 -7.24
C THR A 54 -5.61 1.04 -6.76
N TYR A 55 -5.71 2.05 -7.63
CA TYR A 55 -5.61 3.46 -7.24
C TYR A 55 -6.75 3.94 -6.34
N HIS A 56 -7.83 3.16 -6.25
CA HIS A 56 -8.90 3.35 -5.27
C HIS A 56 -8.40 3.32 -3.82
N TYR A 57 -7.38 2.52 -3.57
CA TYR A 57 -6.84 2.28 -2.24
C TYR A 57 -5.56 3.08 -1.99
N ASN A 58 -5.31 3.40 -0.74
CA ASN A 58 -4.00 3.89 -0.31
C ASN A 58 -2.98 2.75 -0.35
N SER A 59 -1.87 2.92 -1.06
CA SER A 59 -0.83 1.89 -1.20
C SER A 59 -0.15 1.51 0.13
N GLY A 60 -0.15 2.40 1.11
CA GLY A 60 0.34 2.12 2.46
C GLY A 60 -0.70 1.48 3.39
N GLY A 61 -1.95 1.38 2.95
CA GLY A 61 -3.07 0.87 3.73
C GLY A 61 -3.84 1.97 4.48
N ASP A 62 -5.09 1.68 4.83
CA ASP A 62 -5.86 2.54 5.72
C ASP A 62 -5.55 2.15 7.18
N PRO A 63 -5.18 3.10 8.05
CA PRO A 63 -4.93 2.80 9.47
C PRO A 63 -6.15 2.24 10.23
N LYS A 64 -7.34 2.35 9.67
CA LYS A 64 -8.55 1.70 10.21
C LYS A 64 -8.58 0.20 9.93
N ASP A 65 -8.04 -0.21 8.77
CA ASP A 65 -8.08 -1.59 8.29
C ASP A 65 -6.81 -2.37 8.64
N ILE A 66 -5.67 -1.68 8.80
CA ILE A 66 -4.38 -2.32 9.12
C ILE A 66 -4.46 -3.24 10.36
N PRO A 67 -5.16 -2.88 11.47
CA PRO A 67 -5.27 -3.74 12.65
C PRO A 67 -5.93 -5.10 12.41
N ASP A 68 -6.75 -5.21 11.37
CA ASP A 68 -7.47 -6.43 11.03
C ASP A 68 -6.66 -7.37 10.12
N LEU A 69 -5.53 -6.90 9.56
CA LEU A 69 -4.67 -7.69 8.70
C LEU A 69 -3.92 -8.76 9.47
N THR A 70 -3.80 -9.94 8.88
CA THR A 70 -3.07 -11.05 9.44
C THR A 70 -1.74 -11.32 8.71
N TYR A 71 -0.80 -11.92 9.41
CA TYR A 71 0.45 -12.40 8.79
C TYR A 71 0.20 -13.37 7.63
N GLN A 72 -0.82 -14.22 7.74
CA GLN A 72 -1.13 -15.19 6.69
C GLN A 72 -1.62 -14.52 5.42
N GLU A 73 -2.47 -13.51 5.52
CA GLU A 73 -2.93 -12.71 4.37
C GLU A 73 -1.76 -12.02 3.66
N LEU A 74 -0.81 -11.44 4.40
CA LEU A 74 0.40 -10.87 3.83
C LEU A 74 1.22 -11.92 3.07
N VAL A 75 1.41 -13.10 3.64
CA VAL A 75 2.17 -14.19 3.00
C VAL A 75 1.47 -14.68 1.73
N ASP A 76 0.16 -14.83 1.75
CA ASP A 76 -0.62 -15.32 0.62
C ASP A 76 -0.67 -14.28 -0.51
N PHE A 77 -0.81 -13.00 -0.18
CA PHE A 77 -0.68 -11.91 -1.13
C PHE A 77 0.71 -11.89 -1.77
N TYR A 78 1.76 -11.98 -0.97
CA TYR A 78 3.13 -12.03 -1.47
C TYR A 78 3.33 -13.20 -2.45
N LYS A 79 2.94 -14.41 -2.09
CA LYS A 79 3.08 -15.59 -2.94
C LYS A 79 2.31 -15.49 -4.26
N SER A 80 1.14 -14.84 -4.23
CA SER A 80 0.29 -14.72 -5.42
C SER A 80 0.74 -13.61 -6.37
N HIS A 81 1.36 -12.54 -5.87
CA HIS A 81 1.68 -11.34 -6.66
C HIS A 81 3.17 -11.18 -6.98
N TYR A 82 4.06 -11.59 -6.07
CA TYR A 82 5.52 -11.44 -6.20
C TYR A 82 6.13 -12.65 -6.92
N HIS A 83 5.81 -12.77 -8.19
CA HIS A 83 6.31 -13.81 -9.08
C HIS A 83 7.01 -13.20 -10.30
N PRO A 84 8.11 -13.78 -10.81
CA PRO A 84 8.82 -13.23 -11.99
C PRO A 84 7.92 -13.05 -13.22
N SER A 85 6.92 -13.91 -13.42
CA SER A 85 5.94 -13.75 -14.53
C SER A 85 5.05 -12.51 -14.39
N ASN A 86 5.04 -11.88 -13.23
CA ASN A 86 4.30 -10.66 -12.92
C ASN A 86 5.22 -9.47 -12.67
N ALA A 87 6.49 -9.55 -13.07
CA ALA A 87 7.50 -8.54 -12.83
C ALA A 87 8.11 -8.02 -14.15
N ILE A 88 8.54 -6.77 -14.12
CA ILE A 88 9.36 -6.16 -15.18
C ILE A 88 10.69 -5.77 -14.53
N PHE A 89 11.78 -6.30 -15.07
CA PHE A 89 13.13 -5.95 -14.62
C PHE A 89 13.68 -4.82 -15.47
N MET A 90 14.06 -3.73 -14.85
CA MET A 90 14.68 -2.58 -15.52
C MET A 90 16.01 -2.28 -14.86
N THR A 91 17.03 -2.12 -15.68
CA THR A 91 18.38 -1.73 -15.24
C THR A 91 18.82 -0.47 -15.98
N PHE A 92 19.56 0.39 -15.30
CA PHE A 92 20.13 1.59 -15.85
C PHE A 92 21.61 1.70 -15.46
N GLY A 93 22.47 2.02 -16.41
CA GLY A 93 23.92 2.16 -16.18
C GLY A 93 24.74 1.70 -17.39
N ASN A 94 26.05 1.62 -17.20
CA ASN A 94 27.00 1.20 -18.25
C ASN A 94 27.32 -0.30 -18.22
N GLN A 95 26.60 -1.08 -17.44
CA GLN A 95 26.77 -2.53 -17.40
C GLN A 95 26.17 -3.18 -18.63
N SER A 96 26.74 -4.32 -19.04
CA SER A 96 26.24 -5.11 -20.15
C SER A 96 24.84 -5.66 -19.84
N ALA A 97 23.87 -5.36 -20.71
CA ALA A 97 22.52 -5.92 -20.58
C ALA A 97 22.52 -7.47 -20.63
N TYR A 98 23.42 -8.07 -21.43
CA TYR A 98 23.58 -9.51 -21.52
C TYR A 98 24.04 -10.11 -20.18
N GLU A 99 25.08 -9.53 -19.55
CA GLU A 99 25.59 -10.02 -18.26
C GLU A 99 24.52 -9.89 -17.15
N LEU A 100 23.74 -8.82 -17.16
CA LEU A 100 22.65 -8.62 -16.21
C LEU A 100 21.52 -9.63 -16.40
N GLN A 101 21.12 -9.90 -17.65
CA GLN A 101 20.13 -10.93 -17.95
C GLN A 101 20.59 -12.33 -17.54
N GLU A 102 21.86 -12.66 -17.78
CA GLU A 102 22.44 -13.92 -17.34
C GLU A 102 22.47 -14.07 -15.80
N GLN A 103 22.76 -12.97 -15.09
CA GLN A 103 22.68 -12.94 -13.64
C GLN A 103 21.23 -13.12 -13.15
N PHE A 104 20.25 -12.44 -13.75
CA PHE A 104 18.84 -12.63 -13.38
C PHE A 104 18.40 -14.08 -13.58
N GLU A 105 18.74 -14.67 -14.72
CA GLU A 105 18.44 -16.08 -14.98
C GLU A 105 19.06 -17.00 -13.95
N THR A 106 20.39 -16.88 -13.76
CA THR A 106 21.15 -17.78 -12.90
C THR A 106 20.79 -17.66 -11.42
N LEU A 107 20.62 -16.42 -10.94
CA LEU A 107 20.42 -16.17 -9.51
C LEU A 107 18.94 -16.33 -9.08
N ALA A 108 18.00 -16.07 -9.96
CA ALA A 108 16.59 -16.00 -9.61
C ALA A 108 15.66 -16.76 -10.56
N LEU A 109 15.61 -16.40 -11.85
CA LEU A 109 14.52 -16.80 -12.74
C LEU A 109 14.46 -18.31 -12.99
N SER A 110 15.62 -18.97 -13.11
CA SER A 110 15.73 -20.43 -13.27
C SER A 110 15.09 -21.25 -12.13
N LYS A 111 14.77 -20.62 -11.02
CA LYS A 111 14.13 -21.26 -9.86
C LYS A 111 12.60 -21.25 -9.92
N PHE A 112 12.04 -20.62 -10.93
CA PHE A 112 10.60 -20.43 -11.07
C PHE A 112 10.11 -21.05 -12.39
N GLU A 113 8.98 -21.72 -12.31
CA GLU A 113 8.21 -22.09 -13.50
C GLU A 113 7.40 -20.88 -13.99
N LYS A 114 7.02 -20.90 -15.26
CA LYS A 114 6.18 -19.82 -15.81
C LYS A 114 4.82 -19.81 -15.11
N GLY A 115 4.54 -18.73 -14.37
CA GLY A 115 3.27 -18.51 -13.70
C GLY A 115 2.26 -17.71 -14.55
N GLN A 116 1.10 -17.46 -13.97
CA GLN A 116 0.10 -16.57 -14.56
C GLN A 116 0.49 -15.10 -14.38
N THR A 117 0.27 -14.30 -15.41
CA THR A 117 0.40 -12.85 -15.31
C THR A 117 -0.90 -12.27 -14.76
N ILE A 118 -0.79 -11.45 -13.73
CA ILE A 118 -1.93 -10.70 -13.19
C ILE A 118 -2.17 -9.50 -14.11
N HIS A 119 -3.33 -9.44 -14.73
CA HIS A 119 -3.70 -8.32 -15.58
C HIS A 119 -4.34 -7.21 -14.77
N SER A 120 -3.94 -5.97 -15.04
CA SER A 120 -4.58 -4.80 -14.47
C SER A 120 -6.02 -4.65 -14.98
N ILE A 121 -6.92 -4.23 -14.09
CA ILE A 121 -8.28 -3.85 -14.47
C ILE A 121 -8.22 -2.42 -15.04
N HIS A 122 -8.90 -2.18 -16.15
CA HIS A 122 -9.05 -0.83 -16.69
C HIS A 122 -10.10 -0.04 -15.92
N GLU A 123 -9.76 1.22 -15.64
CA GLU A 123 -10.69 2.13 -15.01
C GLU A 123 -11.82 2.51 -15.96
N GLN A 124 -12.98 2.75 -15.39
CA GLN A 124 -14.15 3.21 -16.13
C GLN A 124 -14.31 4.72 -15.96
N ARG A 125 -14.47 5.44 -17.07
CA ARG A 125 -14.75 6.89 -17.01
C ARG A 125 -16.04 7.16 -16.23
N LEU A 126 -15.99 8.18 -15.40
CA LEU A 126 -17.18 8.69 -14.75
C LEU A 126 -18.16 9.24 -15.80
N ALA A 127 -19.44 8.87 -15.69
CA ALA A 127 -20.48 9.30 -16.62
C ALA A 127 -20.89 10.77 -16.40
N ALA A 128 -20.68 11.30 -15.19
CA ALA A 128 -21.02 12.67 -14.79
C ALA A 128 -20.06 13.15 -13.69
N PRO A 129 -19.95 14.48 -13.47
CA PRO A 129 -19.25 15.01 -12.30
C PRO A 129 -19.85 14.47 -11.00
N ILE A 130 -18.97 14.18 -10.03
CA ILE A 130 -19.34 13.76 -8.68
C ILE A 130 -18.98 14.88 -7.72
N ALA A 131 -19.89 15.23 -6.81
CA ALA A 131 -19.64 16.12 -5.69
C ALA A 131 -19.79 15.32 -4.39
N VAL A 132 -18.73 15.29 -3.58
CA VAL A 132 -18.69 14.58 -2.30
C VAL A 132 -18.18 15.55 -1.25
N THR A 133 -18.74 15.46 -0.06
CA THR A 133 -18.29 16.23 1.11
C THR A 133 -17.76 15.27 2.14
N GLU A 134 -16.52 15.46 2.53
CA GLU A 134 -15.84 14.70 3.58
C GLU A 134 -15.46 15.60 4.74
N THR A 135 -15.23 15.00 5.90
CA THR A 135 -14.81 15.71 7.10
C THR A 135 -13.38 15.31 7.47
N TYR A 136 -12.65 16.24 8.02
CA TYR A 136 -11.31 15.97 8.55
C TYR A 136 -11.18 16.52 9.99
N ALA A 137 -10.32 15.87 10.79
CA ALA A 137 -10.05 16.31 12.15
C ALA A 137 -9.15 17.56 12.14
N VAL A 138 -9.50 18.54 13.00
CA VAL A 138 -8.68 19.72 13.25
C VAL A 138 -8.49 19.88 14.76
N ASP A 139 -7.36 20.46 15.15
CA ASP A 139 -7.16 20.85 16.54
C ASP A 139 -8.09 21.98 16.94
N ALA A 140 -8.51 21.98 18.20
CA ALA A 140 -9.45 22.98 18.72
C ALA A 140 -8.96 24.43 18.56
N GLU A 141 -7.63 24.62 18.54
CA GLU A 141 -7.00 25.93 18.32
C GLU A 141 -7.04 26.36 16.83
N ASP A 142 -7.19 25.41 15.92
CA ASP A 142 -7.25 25.63 14.46
C ASP A 142 -8.68 25.65 13.90
N LEU A 143 -9.69 25.66 14.77
CA LEU A 143 -11.10 25.83 14.39
C LEU A 143 -11.33 27.22 13.77
N LYS A 144 -10.70 27.43 12.62
CA LYS A 144 -11.03 28.54 11.71
C LYS A 144 -11.72 27.91 10.52
N ASP A 145 -12.69 28.65 9.95
CA ASP A 145 -13.40 28.28 8.71
C ASP A 145 -12.40 28.10 7.54
N LYS A 146 -11.67 26.99 7.55
CA LYS A 146 -10.77 26.61 6.45
C LYS A 146 -11.42 25.47 5.67
N THR A 147 -11.60 25.69 4.39
CA THR A 147 -11.95 24.65 3.41
C THR A 147 -10.73 24.37 2.55
N TYR A 148 -10.41 23.12 2.32
CA TYR A 148 -9.32 22.64 1.46
C TYR A 148 -9.88 22.07 0.17
#